data_76dd7bf556f7933efbf1f5ff5c9b7d8e
#
_entry.id   76dd7bf556f7933efbf1f5ff5c9b7d8e
#
_cell.length_a   1.000
_cell.length_b   1.000
_cell.length_c   1.000
_cell.angle_alpha   90.00
_cell.angle_beta   90.00
_cell.angle_gamma   90.00
#
_symmetry.space_group_name_H-M   'P 1'
#
loop_
_entity.id
_entity.type
_entity.pdbx_description
1 polymer ?
#
loop_
_entity_poly.entity_id
_entity_poly.type
_entity_poly.pdbx_seq_one_letter_code
_entity_poly.pdbx_strand_id
1 'polypeptide(L)'
;TAYAVANVIILPMSGWLGAKFGRRNYFAFSIVLFTVASFFCGNADNIWELIIFRFIQGIGGGALLGTSQAILVETWPKEQLGMATALFGLGVVVGPTLGPTLGGFITDHWSWPWIFYVNIPLGIIAVLLTLSFIRESAHHRVVGDVDWYGIIFLTLGVGCLQIVLERGESEDWFETPYCFRTLEKIST
;
A
#
# COMPACT_ATOMS: atom_id res chain seq x y z
N THR A 1 5.69 -9.00 6.00
CA THR A 1 4.90 -9.89 5.10
C THR A 1 3.38 -9.63 5.20
N ALA A 2 2.73 -9.63 6.38
CA ALA A 2 1.28 -9.45 6.51
C ALA A 2 0.77 -8.14 5.86
N TYR A 3 1.48 -7.03 6.05
CA TYR A 3 1.19 -5.75 5.40
C TYR A 3 1.28 -5.85 3.87
N ALA A 4 2.33 -6.48 3.34
CA ALA A 4 2.51 -6.63 1.90
C ALA A 4 1.41 -7.51 1.26
N VAL A 5 1.03 -8.60 1.91
CA VAL A 5 -0.08 -9.46 1.46
C VAL A 5 -1.38 -8.69 1.38
N ALA A 6 -1.72 -7.89 2.40
CA ALA A 6 -2.92 -7.05 2.38
C ALA A 6 -2.89 -6.02 1.26
N ASN A 7 -1.74 -5.36 1.01
CA ASN A 7 -1.55 -4.42 -0.09
C ASN A 7 -1.83 -5.07 -1.46
N VAL A 8 -1.28 -6.27 -1.70
CA VAL A 8 -1.47 -7.00 -2.95
C VAL A 8 -2.94 -7.30 -3.21
N ILE A 9 -3.72 -7.64 -2.16
CA ILE A 9 -5.15 -7.91 -2.26
C ILE A 9 -5.94 -6.64 -2.60
N ILE A 10 -5.65 -5.53 -1.92
CA ILE A 10 -6.43 -4.29 -2.02
C ILE A 10 -6.09 -3.48 -3.26
N LEU A 11 -4.85 -3.53 -3.73
CA LEU A 11 -4.38 -2.73 -4.86
C LEU A 11 -5.25 -2.89 -6.12
N PRO A 12 -5.60 -4.10 -6.58
CA PRO A 12 -6.50 -4.29 -7.72
C PRO A 12 -7.93 -3.80 -7.46
N MET A 13 -8.40 -3.94 -6.20
CA MET A 13 -9.75 -3.56 -5.81
C MET A 13 -9.90 -2.05 -5.60
N SER A 14 -8.82 -1.33 -5.37
CA SER A 14 -8.83 0.10 -5.02
C SER A 14 -9.49 0.98 -6.09
N GLY A 15 -9.29 0.66 -7.36
CA GLY A 15 -9.92 1.35 -8.48
C GLY A 15 -11.44 1.24 -8.47
N TRP A 16 -11.96 0.02 -8.27
CA TRP A 16 -13.40 -0.25 -8.19
C TRP A 16 -14.03 0.36 -6.93
N LEU A 17 -13.39 0.19 -5.77
CA LEU A 17 -13.85 0.76 -4.50
C LEU A 17 -13.89 2.29 -4.56
N GLY A 18 -12.86 2.92 -5.14
CA GLY A 18 -12.82 4.36 -5.36
C GLY A 18 -13.91 4.86 -6.32
N ALA A 19 -14.23 4.09 -7.37
CA ALA A 19 -15.31 4.42 -8.28
C ALA A 19 -16.70 4.27 -7.63
N LYS A 20 -16.89 3.26 -6.76
CA LYS A 20 -18.16 2.96 -6.09
C LYS A 20 -18.49 3.91 -4.95
N PHE A 21 -17.53 4.16 -4.06
CA PHE A 21 -17.73 4.96 -2.84
C PHE A 21 -17.36 6.44 -3.01
N GLY A 22 -16.86 6.82 -4.18
CA GLY A 22 -16.26 8.13 -4.41
C GLY A 22 -14.80 8.17 -3.99
N ARG A 23 -13.93 8.70 -4.87
CA ARG A 23 -12.47 8.67 -4.65
C ARG A 23 -12.03 9.43 -3.41
N ARG A 24 -12.64 10.58 -3.15
CA ARG A 24 -12.36 11.40 -1.95
C ARG A 24 -12.68 10.63 -0.67
N ASN A 25 -13.89 10.09 -0.58
CA ASN A 25 -14.36 9.40 0.63
C ASN A 25 -13.59 8.10 0.86
N TYR A 26 -13.34 7.32 -0.20
CA TYR A 26 -12.54 6.11 -0.14
C TYR A 26 -11.10 6.41 0.27
N PHE A 27 -10.49 7.46 -0.28
CA PHE A 27 -9.13 7.88 0.07
C PHE A 27 -9.03 8.33 1.54
N ALA A 28 -9.97 9.19 1.98
CA ALA A 28 -10.02 9.63 3.37
C ALA A 28 -10.23 8.45 4.34
N PHE A 29 -11.14 7.52 4.02
CA PHE A 29 -11.36 6.32 4.80
C PHE A 29 -10.09 5.45 4.89
N SER A 30 -9.38 5.29 3.79
CA SER A 30 -8.13 4.51 3.73
C SER A 30 -7.03 5.12 4.59
N ILE A 31 -6.91 6.47 4.61
CA ILE A 31 -5.96 7.15 5.51
C ILE A 31 -6.36 6.95 6.99
N VAL A 32 -7.64 7.09 7.31
CA VAL A 32 -8.14 6.86 8.68
C VAL A 32 -7.87 5.44 9.12
N LEU A 33 -8.20 4.45 8.28
CA LEU A 33 -7.97 3.04 8.56
C LEU A 33 -6.48 2.75 8.79
N PHE A 34 -5.61 3.27 7.92
CA PHE A 34 -4.16 3.15 8.06
C PHE A 34 -3.64 3.77 9.36
N THR A 35 -4.13 4.96 9.69
CA THR A 35 -3.70 5.72 10.88
C THR A 35 -4.15 5.03 12.18
N VAL A 36 -5.40 4.58 12.23
CA VAL A 36 -5.94 3.83 13.37
C VAL A 36 -5.22 2.49 13.54
N ALA A 37 -5.00 1.75 12.45
CA ALA A 37 -4.23 0.52 12.50
C ALA A 37 -2.77 0.76 12.93
N SER A 38 -2.15 1.88 12.53
CA SER A 38 -0.82 2.28 13.02
C SER A 38 -0.81 2.47 14.54
N PHE A 39 -1.83 3.13 15.11
CA PHE A 39 -1.93 3.27 16.56
C PHE A 39 -1.98 1.91 17.26
N PHE A 40 -2.79 0.98 16.77
CA PHE A 40 -2.86 -0.37 17.33
C PHE A 40 -1.57 -1.18 17.14
N CYS A 41 -0.87 -1.01 16.01
CA CYS A 41 0.46 -1.63 15.82
C CYS A 41 1.47 -1.18 16.87
N GLY A 42 1.46 0.12 17.24
CA GLY A 42 2.34 0.65 18.27
C GLY A 42 2.00 0.20 19.69
N ASN A 43 0.75 -0.26 19.92
CA ASN A 43 0.27 -0.77 21.22
C ASN A 43 0.13 -2.31 21.27
N ALA A 44 0.68 -3.03 20.29
CA ALA A 44 0.58 -4.48 20.25
C ALA A 44 1.47 -5.11 21.32
N ASP A 45 0.89 -5.94 22.19
CA ASP A 45 1.58 -6.62 23.28
C ASP A 45 2.19 -7.96 22.83
N ASN A 46 1.71 -8.50 21.73
CA ASN A 46 2.20 -9.78 21.21
C ASN A 46 2.29 -9.79 19.67
N ILE A 47 3.05 -10.76 19.15
CA ILE A 47 3.32 -10.89 17.72
C ILE A 47 2.06 -11.12 16.89
N TRP A 48 1.06 -11.84 17.41
CA TRP A 48 -0.17 -12.13 16.70
C TRP A 48 -1.04 -10.89 16.52
N GLU A 49 -1.15 -10.06 17.55
CA GLU A 49 -1.82 -8.76 17.45
C GLU A 49 -1.14 -7.87 16.44
N LEU A 50 0.20 -7.79 16.48
CA LEU A 50 0.95 -7.01 15.52
C LEU A 50 0.71 -7.50 14.07
N ILE A 51 0.66 -8.81 13.83
CA ILE A 51 0.37 -9.37 12.50
C ILE A 51 -1.03 -8.96 12.02
N ILE A 52 -2.03 -9.06 12.89
CA ILE A 52 -3.42 -8.69 12.55
C ILE A 52 -3.51 -7.20 12.26
N PHE A 53 -2.97 -6.35 13.12
CA PHE A 53 -3.01 -4.90 12.92
C PHE A 53 -2.20 -4.45 11.70
N ARG A 54 -1.08 -5.10 11.40
CA ARG A 54 -0.30 -4.90 10.17
C ARG A 54 -1.08 -5.30 8.92
N PHE A 55 -1.88 -6.35 8.99
CA PHE A 55 -2.76 -6.74 7.90
C PHE A 55 -3.83 -5.68 7.65
N ILE A 56 -4.50 -5.20 8.71
CA ILE A 56 -5.50 -4.13 8.62
C ILE A 56 -4.86 -2.82 8.11
N GLN A 57 -3.66 -2.48 8.59
CA GLN A 57 -2.89 -1.34 8.12
C GLN A 57 -2.57 -1.45 6.63
N GLY A 58 -2.24 -2.67 6.15
CA GLY A 58 -1.99 -2.95 4.74
C GLY A 58 -3.23 -2.75 3.87
N ILE A 59 -4.44 -3.06 4.37
CA ILE A 59 -5.69 -2.77 3.67
C ILE A 59 -5.84 -1.26 3.42
N GLY A 60 -5.60 -0.44 4.44
CA GLY A 60 -5.61 1.02 4.28
C GLY A 60 -4.50 1.50 3.35
N GLY A 61 -3.26 1.04 3.57
CA GLY A 61 -2.07 1.47 2.83
C GLY A 61 -2.10 1.13 1.35
N GLY A 62 -2.60 -0.07 0.97
CA GLY A 62 -2.67 -0.53 -0.42
C GLY A 62 -3.58 0.34 -1.31
N ALA A 63 -4.56 0.99 -0.73
CA ALA A 63 -5.44 1.90 -1.44
C ALA A 63 -4.80 3.27 -1.72
N LEU A 64 -3.83 3.71 -0.91
CA LEU A 64 -3.36 5.09 -0.92
C LEU A 64 -2.65 5.48 -2.20
N LEU A 65 -1.69 4.66 -2.69
CA LEU A 65 -0.90 5.00 -3.88
C LEU A 65 -1.77 5.07 -5.14
N GLY A 66 -2.57 4.04 -5.40
CA GLY A 66 -3.43 3.99 -6.58
C GLY A 66 -4.50 5.07 -6.59
N THR A 67 -5.16 5.31 -5.44
CA THR A 67 -6.22 6.32 -5.34
C THR A 67 -5.65 7.74 -5.40
N SER A 68 -4.50 8.02 -4.77
CA SER A 68 -3.86 9.34 -4.84
C SER A 68 -3.43 9.69 -6.27
N GLN A 69 -2.86 8.73 -7.00
CA GLN A 69 -2.50 8.92 -8.40
C GLN A 69 -3.74 9.15 -9.28
N ALA A 70 -4.84 8.43 -9.04
CA ALA A 70 -6.09 8.63 -9.75
C ALA A 70 -6.70 10.02 -9.49
N ILE A 71 -6.68 10.49 -8.23
CA ILE A 71 -7.13 11.83 -7.86
C ILE A 71 -6.25 12.89 -8.53
N LEU A 72 -4.92 12.68 -8.55
CA LEU A 72 -3.99 13.59 -9.20
C LEU A 72 -4.32 13.77 -10.69
N VAL A 73 -4.50 12.66 -11.42
CA VAL A 73 -4.83 12.68 -12.86
C VAL A 73 -6.18 13.35 -13.14
N GLU A 74 -7.15 13.25 -12.22
CA GLU A 74 -8.47 13.89 -12.40
C GLU A 74 -8.49 15.37 -12.03
N THR A 75 -7.63 15.78 -11.09
CA THR A 75 -7.65 17.15 -10.56
C THR A 75 -6.80 18.10 -11.38
N TRP A 76 -5.71 17.61 -11.99
CA TRP A 76 -4.75 18.46 -12.72
C TRP A 76 -5.09 18.59 -14.21
N PRO A 77 -4.90 19.80 -14.81
CA PRO A 77 -5.03 20.00 -16.25
C PRO A 77 -4.02 19.14 -17.01
N LYS A 78 -4.37 18.70 -18.21
CA LYS A 78 -3.53 17.82 -19.05
C LYS A 78 -2.15 18.42 -19.32
N GLU A 79 -2.07 19.74 -19.47
CA GLU A 79 -0.83 20.50 -19.76
C GLU A 79 0.15 20.47 -18.59
N GLN A 80 -0.32 20.33 -17.38
CA GLN A 80 0.50 20.34 -16.15
C GLN A 80 0.64 18.93 -15.52
N LEU A 81 -0.01 17.94 -16.09
CA LEU A 81 -0.06 16.58 -15.53
C LEU A 81 1.35 15.95 -15.43
N GLY A 82 2.24 16.24 -16.40
CA GLY A 82 3.61 15.75 -16.37
C GLY A 82 4.39 16.24 -15.14
N MET A 83 4.27 17.54 -14.82
CA MET A 83 4.93 18.12 -13.64
C MET A 83 4.31 17.58 -12.35
N ALA A 84 2.99 17.48 -12.27
CA ALA A 84 2.30 16.95 -11.10
C ALA A 84 2.68 15.48 -10.82
N THR A 85 2.75 14.66 -11.87
CA THR A 85 3.16 13.25 -11.78
C THR A 85 4.64 13.13 -11.38
N ALA A 86 5.51 14.00 -11.88
CA ALA A 86 6.92 14.01 -11.49
C ALA A 86 7.09 14.35 -10.01
N LEU A 87 6.38 15.36 -9.49
CA LEU A 87 6.38 15.70 -8.06
C LEU A 87 5.84 14.55 -7.19
N PHE A 88 4.77 13.90 -7.63
CA PHE A 88 4.24 12.72 -6.96
C PHE A 88 5.28 11.58 -6.94
N GLY A 89 5.92 11.31 -8.07
CA GLY A 89 6.98 10.31 -8.18
C GLY A 89 8.17 10.58 -7.26
N LEU A 90 8.59 11.84 -7.13
CA LEU A 90 9.62 12.23 -6.16
C LEU A 90 9.21 11.86 -4.73
N GLY A 91 7.97 12.13 -4.32
CA GLY A 91 7.45 11.76 -3.00
C GLY A 91 7.47 10.24 -2.76
N VAL A 92 7.11 9.46 -3.79
CA VAL A 92 7.10 7.99 -3.73
C VAL A 92 8.51 7.42 -3.57
N VAL A 93 9.54 8.06 -4.15
CA VAL A 93 10.95 7.63 -4.02
C VAL A 93 11.56 8.07 -2.70
N VAL A 94 11.28 9.29 -2.27
CA VAL A 94 11.83 9.87 -1.03
C VAL A 94 11.38 9.08 0.21
N GLY A 95 10.13 8.62 0.25
CA GLY A 95 9.61 7.83 1.37
C GLY A 95 10.44 6.59 1.70
N PRO A 96 10.59 5.63 0.80
CA PRO A 96 11.43 4.44 1.02
C PRO A 96 12.90 4.75 1.25
N THR A 97 13.43 5.82 0.66
CA THR A 97 14.84 6.21 0.83
C THR A 97 15.12 6.74 2.23
N LEU A 98 14.23 7.57 2.77
CA LEU A 98 14.38 8.11 4.12
C LEU A 98 13.86 7.16 5.22
N GLY A 99 12.96 6.24 4.87
CA GLY A 99 12.30 5.33 5.80
C GLY A 99 13.26 4.54 6.69
N PRO A 100 14.23 3.79 6.15
CA PRO A 100 15.19 3.04 6.94
C PRO A 100 16.03 3.91 7.87
N THR A 101 16.49 5.07 7.38
CA THR A 101 17.33 6.00 8.16
C THR A 101 16.52 6.60 9.31
N LEU A 102 15.31 7.09 9.05
CA LEU A 102 14.44 7.65 10.09
C LEU A 102 13.97 6.56 11.06
N GLY A 103 13.61 5.39 10.53
CA GLY A 103 13.19 4.23 11.34
C GLY A 103 14.31 3.76 12.29
N GLY A 104 15.54 3.65 11.78
CA GLY A 104 16.71 3.34 12.61
C GLY A 104 16.92 4.39 13.69
N PHE A 105 16.95 5.67 13.33
CA PHE A 105 17.11 6.75 14.29
C PHE A 105 16.05 6.73 15.40
N ILE A 106 14.77 6.50 15.03
CA ILE A 106 13.68 6.42 15.99
C ILE A 106 13.83 5.23 16.93
N THR A 107 14.22 4.08 16.43
CA THR A 107 14.42 2.87 17.25
C THR A 107 15.61 3.00 18.19
N ASP A 108 16.69 3.64 17.77
CA ASP A 108 17.91 3.80 18.57
C ASP A 108 17.74 4.81 19.69
N HIS A 109 16.98 5.89 19.49
CA HIS A 109 16.84 6.97 20.46
C HIS A 109 15.56 6.88 21.31
N TRP A 110 14.52 6.22 20.79
CA TRP A 110 13.26 6.07 21.51
C TRP A 110 12.90 4.58 21.65
N SER A 111 11.83 4.12 21.00
CA SER A 111 11.43 2.72 21.01
C SER A 111 10.75 2.35 19.69
N TRP A 112 10.76 1.05 19.35
CA TRP A 112 10.19 0.58 18.10
C TRP A 112 8.71 0.99 17.85
N PRO A 113 7.82 1.15 18.86
CA PRO A 113 6.44 1.58 18.61
C PRO A 113 6.33 2.98 18.02
N TRP A 114 7.32 3.84 18.23
CA TRP A 114 7.31 5.20 17.70
C TRP A 114 7.35 5.25 16.18
N ILE A 115 7.85 4.22 15.50
CA ILE A 115 7.77 4.10 14.04
C ILE A 115 6.32 4.15 13.56
N PHE A 116 5.39 3.63 14.36
CA PHE A 116 3.96 3.65 14.06
C PHE A 116 3.29 4.96 14.49
N TYR A 117 3.68 5.48 15.63
CA TYR A 117 3.08 6.71 16.17
C TYR A 117 3.36 7.94 15.31
N VAL A 118 4.48 7.99 14.60
CA VAL A 118 4.79 9.06 13.63
C VAL A 118 3.71 9.17 12.54
N ASN A 119 3.06 8.07 12.17
CA ASN A 119 2.00 8.09 11.17
C ASN A 119 0.70 8.75 11.67
N ILE A 120 0.50 8.88 12.99
CA ILE A 120 -0.75 9.43 13.54
C ILE A 120 -0.91 10.92 13.22
N PRO A 121 0.04 11.81 13.59
CA PRO A 121 -0.09 13.22 13.23
C PRO A 121 -0.12 13.44 11.71
N LEU A 122 0.69 12.70 10.96
CA LEU A 122 0.70 12.78 9.50
C LEU A 122 -0.65 12.33 8.89
N GLY A 123 -1.24 11.25 9.42
CA GLY A 123 -2.53 10.76 8.98
C GLY A 123 -3.67 11.74 9.28
N ILE A 124 -3.67 12.36 10.47
CA ILE A 124 -4.67 13.38 10.82
C ILE A 124 -4.58 14.58 9.86
N ILE A 125 -3.37 15.09 9.61
CA ILE A 125 -3.14 16.19 8.67
C ILE A 125 -3.60 15.77 7.26
N ALA A 126 -3.24 14.57 6.81
CA ALA A 126 -3.62 14.07 5.49
C ALA A 126 -5.14 13.93 5.32
N VAL A 127 -5.87 13.47 6.35
CA VAL A 127 -7.34 13.41 6.32
C VAL A 127 -7.92 14.81 6.23
N LEU A 128 -7.46 15.75 7.05
CA LEU A 128 -7.95 17.13 7.03
C LEU A 128 -7.72 17.81 5.68
N LEU A 129 -6.52 17.64 5.10
CA LEU A 129 -6.21 18.16 3.77
C LEU A 129 -7.07 17.49 2.68
N THR A 130 -7.25 16.18 2.76
CA THR A 130 -8.11 15.44 1.82
C THR A 130 -9.54 15.96 1.83
N LEU A 131 -10.12 16.11 3.02
CA LEU A 131 -11.49 16.57 3.16
C LEU A 131 -11.67 18.06 2.80
N SER A 132 -10.63 18.87 2.97
CA SER A 132 -10.68 20.31 2.68
C SER A 132 -10.43 20.64 1.21
N PHE A 133 -9.49 19.96 0.57
CA PHE A 133 -9.02 20.34 -0.77
C PHE A 133 -9.51 19.42 -1.89
N ILE A 134 -9.76 18.14 -1.62
CA ILE A 134 -10.23 17.22 -2.66
C ILE A 134 -11.74 17.35 -2.78
N ARG A 135 -12.21 17.79 -3.96
CA ARG A 135 -13.63 17.81 -4.30
C ARG A 135 -14.07 16.42 -4.73
N GLU A 136 -15.26 16.03 -4.35
CA GLU A 136 -15.86 14.79 -4.82
C GLU A 136 -16.11 14.92 -6.33
N SER A 137 -15.62 13.97 -7.11
CA SER A 137 -15.88 13.96 -8.55
C SER A 137 -17.37 13.71 -8.77
N ALA A 138 -18.07 14.64 -9.43
CA ALA A 138 -19.48 14.52 -9.74
C ALA A 138 -19.81 13.37 -10.72
N HIS A 139 -18.80 12.74 -11.27
CA HIS A 139 -18.95 11.57 -12.13
C HIS A 139 -19.01 10.29 -11.28
N HIS A 140 -20.18 10.00 -10.73
CA HIS A 140 -20.53 8.62 -10.41
C HIS A 140 -20.51 7.83 -11.73
N ARG A 141 -19.33 7.27 -12.05
CA ARG A 141 -19.29 6.28 -13.13
C ARG A 141 -20.22 5.16 -12.72
N VAL A 142 -21.13 4.80 -13.63
CA VAL A 142 -21.89 3.55 -13.49
C VAL A 142 -20.85 2.44 -13.36
N VAL A 143 -20.66 1.97 -12.14
CA VAL A 143 -19.71 0.91 -11.86
C VAL A 143 -20.38 -0.36 -12.34
N GLY A 144 -19.86 -0.97 -13.40
CA GLY A 144 -20.30 -2.28 -13.88
C GLY A 144 -20.07 -3.37 -12.81
N ASP A 145 -20.56 -4.56 -13.09
CA ASP A 145 -20.37 -5.72 -12.23
C ASP A 145 -18.87 -5.97 -11.97
N VAL A 146 -18.57 -6.44 -10.76
CA VAL A 146 -17.20 -6.72 -10.35
C VAL A 146 -16.69 -7.92 -11.12
N ASP A 147 -15.60 -7.76 -11.85
CA ASP A 147 -14.87 -8.89 -12.43
C ASP A 147 -14.08 -9.62 -11.33
N TRP A 148 -14.77 -10.47 -10.59
CA TRP A 148 -14.16 -11.28 -9.53
C TRP A 148 -13.04 -12.19 -10.03
N TYR A 149 -13.17 -12.73 -11.26
CA TYR A 149 -12.14 -13.58 -11.85
C TYR A 149 -10.87 -12.78 -12.14
N GLY A 150 -10.99 -11.61 -12.74
CA GLY A 150 -9.87 -10.71 -12.99
C GLY A 150 -9.16 -10.29 -11.70
N ILE A 151 -9.92 -9.92 -10.66
CA ILE A 151 -9.35 -9.56 -9.34
C ILE A 151 -8.60 -10.73 -8.71
N ILE A 152 -9.18 -11.93 -8.70
CA ILE A 152 -8.56 -13.13 -8.13
C ILE A 152 -7.27 -13.48 -8.88
N PHE A 153 -7.30 -13.54 -10.21
CA PHE A 153 -6.12 -13.86 -11.01
C PHE A 153 -5.02 -12.82 -10.88
N LEU A 154 -5.39 -11.53 -10.86
CA LEU A 154 -4.42 -10.45 -10.66
C LEU A 154 -3.80 -10.50 -9.25
N THR A 155 -4.61 -10.71 -8.22
CA THR A 155 -4.14 -10.84 -6.83
C THR A 155 -3.22 -12.05 -6.67
N LEU A 156 -3.58 -13.20 -7.24
CA LEU A 156 -2.73 -14.39 -7.22
C LEU A 156 -1.43 -14.17 -7.99
N GLY A 157 -1.51 -13.62 -9.21
CA GLY A 157 -0.34 -13.37 -10.04
C GLY A 157 0.66 -12.39 -9.39
N VAL A 158 0.16 -11.24 -8.92
CA VAL A 158 1.00 -10.25 -8.23
C VAL A 158 1.48 -10.79 -6.87
N GLY A 159 0.64 -11.52 -6.15
CA GLY A 159 1.00 -12.15 -4.87
C GLY A 159 2.10 -13.20 -5.03
N CYS A 160 1.99 -14.09 -6.00
CA CYS A 160 3.03 -15.06 -6.31
C CYS A 160 4.33 -14.36 -6.73
N LEU A 161 4.26 -13.35 -7.59
CA LEU A 161 5.41 -12.57 -8.00
C LEU A 161 6.08 -11.89 -6.81
N GLN A 162 5.30 -11.28 -5.91
CA GLN A 162 5.81 -10.63 -4.69
C GLN A 162 6.54 -11.62 -3.78
N ILE A 163 5.97 -12.82 -3.57
CA ILE A 163 6.59 -13.87 -2.75
C ILE A 163 7.90 -14.35 -3.39
N VAL A 164 7.91 -14.52 -4.71
CA VAL A 164 9.12 -14.93 -5.44
C VAL A 164 10.20 -13.86 -5.33
N LEU A 165 9.86 -12.58 -5.49
CA LEU A 165 10.80 -11.48 -5.39
C LEU A 165 11.33 -11.32 -3.95
N GLU A 166 10.47 -11.42 -2.93
CA GLU A 166 10.84 -11.27 -1.53
C GLU A 166 11.71 -12.44 -1.03
N ARG A 167 11.38 -13.67 -1.43
CA ARG A 167 12.17 -14.85 -1.06
C ARG A 167 13.42 -15.05 -1.91
N GLY A 168 13.37 -14.67 -3.16
CA GLY A 168 14.50 -14.79 -4.07
C GLY A 168 15.73 -14.04 -3.58
N GLU A 169 15.54 -12.84 -3.01
CA GLU A 169 16.63 -12.07 -2.40
C GLU A 169 17.23 -12.74 -1.15
N SER A 170 16.36 -13.38 -0.33
CA SER A 170 16.81 -14.03 0.92
C SER A 170 17.42 -15.42 0.72
N GLU A 171 17.19 -16.06 -0.42
CA GLU A 171 17.62 -17.43 -0.74
C GLU A 171 18.61 -17.49 -1.92
N ASP A 172 19.25 -16.36 -2.27
CA ASP A 172 20.24 -16.25 -3.39
C ASP A 172 19.78 -16.93 -4.68
N TRP A 173 18.66 -16.46 -5.22
CA TRP A 173 17.98 -16.77 -6.51
C TRP A 173 18.36 -18.05 -7.26
N PHE A 174 19.64 -18.45 -7.29
CA PHE A 174 20.17 -19.54 -8.12
C PHE A 174 21.07 -20.52 -7.39
N GLU A 175 21.41 -20.31 -6.13
CA GLU A 175 22.31 -21.19 -5.36
C GLU A 175 21.58 -22.20 -4.46
N THR A 176 20.25 -22.10 -4.33
CA THR A 176 19.50 -23.03 -3.48
C THR A 176 19.33 -24.39 -4.13
N PRO A 177 19.69 -25.49 -3.45
CA PRO A 177 19.59 -26.87 -3.99
C PRO A 177 18.18 -27.26 -4.46
N TYR A 178 17.15 -26.52 -4.02
CA TYR A 178 15.74 -26.75 -4.42
C TYR A 178 15.46 -26.35 -5.86
N CYS A 179 16.08 -25.29 -6.38
CA CYS A 179 15.89 -24.87 -7.77
C CYS A 179 16.49 -25.88 -8.75
N PHE A 180 17.68 -26.43 -8.44
CA PHE A 180 18.31 -27.47 -9.24
C PHE A 180 17.55 -28.80 -9.21
N ARG A 181 17.00 -29.20 -8.05
CA ARG A 181 16.19 -30.43 -7.94
C ARG A 181 14.89 -30.37 -8.71
N THR A 182 14.29 -29.20 -8.84
CA THR A 182 13.04 -29.02 -9.59
C THR A 182 13.30 -29.07 -11.09
N LEU A 183 14.40 -28.48 -11.56
CA LEU A 183 14.81 -28.53 -12.97
C LEU A 183 15.27 -29.91 -13.39
N GLU A 184 15.95 -30.65 -12.54
CA GLU A 184 16.37 -32.02 -12.79
C GLU A 184 15.18 -33.00 -12.91
N LYS A 185 14.10 -32.76 -12.12
CA LYS A 185 12.86 -33.54 -12.18
C LYS A 185 11.99 -33.25 -13.42
N ILE A 186 12.19 -32.11 -14.08
CA ILE A 186 11.47 -31.76 -15.33
C ILE A 186 12.23 -32.25 -16.56
N SER A 187 13.54 -32.58 -16.44
CA SER A 187 14.38 -33.02 -17.55
C SER A 187 14.48 -34.57 -17.68
N THR A 188 13.91 -35.31 -16.77
CA THR A 188 13.74 -36.77 -16.81
C THR A 188 12.27 -37.14 -17.01
#